data_d416cfdbed14961b369c6abf880ee9d8
#
_entry.id   d416cfdbed14961b369c6abf880ee9d8
#
_cell.length_a   1.000
_cell.length_b   1.000
_cell.length_c   1.000
_cell.angle_alpha   90.00
_cell.angle_beta   90.00
_cell.angle_gamma   90.00
#
_symmetry.space_group_name_H-M   'P 1'
#
loop_
_entity.id
_entity.type
_entity.pdbx_description
1 polymer ?
#
loop_
_entity_poly.entity_id
_entity_poly.type
_entity_poly.pdbx_seq_one_letter_code
_entity_poly.pdbx_strand_id
1 'polypeptide(L)'
;MAKDLGLVILLDFYGGLLTEKQSLALDCYYNQDLSLGEIADDMGISRQGVMAFLKQGEKHLHSFEEKLGLVARFHKINSGLEDMQNIIHGLNDTDKKAKLLELINSISNNI
;
A
#
# COMPACT_ATOMS: atom_id res chain seq x y z
N MET A 1 -0.05 12.69 -16.60
CA MET A 1 -1.08 12.76 -15.54
C MET A 1 -0.49 12.21 -14.25
N ALA A 2 -0.57 12.98 -13.18
CA ALA A 2 -0.07 12.52 -11.90
C ALA A 2 -0.95 11.40 -11.35
N LYS A 3 -0.34 10.30 -10.93
CA LYS A 3 -1.05 9.16 -10.35
C LYS A 3 -1.12 9.30 -8.83
N ASP A 4 -2.24 8.88 -8.26
CA ASP A 4 -2.49 8.97 -6.83
C ASP A 4 -1.65 7.94 -6.06
N LEU A 5 -0.68 8.42 -5.28
CA LEU A 5 0.16 7.55 -4.45
C LEU A 5 -0.65 6.84 -3.35
N GLY A 6 -1.74 7.45 -2.91
CA GLY A 6 -2.64 6.81 -1.95
C GLY A 6 -3.26 5.53 -2.51
N LEU A 7 -3.58 5.51 -3.79
CA LEU A 7 -4.09 4.30 -4.45
C LEU A 7 -3.05 3.19 -4.55
N VAL A 8 -1.77 3.54 -4.73
CA VAL A 8 -0.69 2.54 -4.74
C VAL A 8 -0.63 1.82 -3.39
N ILE A 9 -0.76 2.55 -2.29
CA ILE A 9 -0.76 1.97 -0.94
C ILE A 9 -1.99 1.07 -0.75
N LEU A 10 -3.16 1.53 -1.16
CA LEU A 10 -4.39 0.73 -1.08
C LEU A 10 -4.27 -0.55 -1.90
N LEU A 11 -3.66 -0.47 -3.08
CA LEU A 11 -3.44 -1.64 -3.94
C LEU A 11 -2.50 -2.65 -3.28
N ASP A 12 -1.44 -2.17 -2.62
CA ASP A 12 -0.52 -3.03 -1.89
C ASP A 12 -1.25 -3.80 -0.77
N PHE A 13 -2.12 -3.13 -0.03
CA PHE A 13 -2.84 -3.74 1.09
C PHE A 13 -3.99 -4.64 0.65
N TYR A 14 -4.75 -4.21 -0.34
CA TYR A 14 -6.04 -4.82 -0.69
C TYR A 14 -6.11 -5.43 -2.08
N GLY A 15 -5.04 -5.35 -2.87
CA GLY A 15 -5.05 -5.83 -4.26
C GLY A 15 -5.48 -7.29 -4.39
N GLY A 16 -5.12 -8.13 -3.42
CA GLY A 16 -5.50 -9.54 -3.40
C GLY A 16 -7.00 -9.79 -3.19
N LEU A 17 -7.76 -8.77 -2.79
CA LEU A 17 -9.22 -8.86 -2.62
C LEU A 17 -9.99 -8.43 -3.88
N LEU A 18 -9.29 -7.88 -4.86
CA LEU A 18 -9.90 -7.48 -6.13
C LEU A 18 -10.07 -8.69 -7.06
N THR A 19 -10.90 -8.53 -8.09
CA THR A 19 -10.91 -9.52 -9.17
C THR A 19 -9.55 -9.51 -9.87
N GLU A 20 -9.20 -10.62 -10.50
CA GLU A 20 -7.93 -10.77 -11.21
C GLU A 20 -7.73 -9.67 -12.26
N LYS A 21 -8.77 -9.36 -13.04
CA LYS A 21 -8.70 -8.32 -14.09
C LYS A 21 -8.59 -6.92 -13.51
N GLN A 22 -9.30 -6.62 -12.44
CA GLN A 22 -9.18 -5.33 -11.75
C GLN A 22 -7.78 -5.15 -11.17
N SER A 23 -7.28 -6.16 -10.51
CA SER A 23 -5.93 -6.14 -9.92
C SER A 23 -4.87 -5.97 -11.00
N LEU A 24 -4.99 -6.69 -12.11
CA LEU A 24 -4.05 -6.60 -13.24
C LEU A 24 -4.06 -5.20 -13.86
N ALA A 25 -5.23 -4.64 -14.13
CA ALA A 25 -5.34 -3.30 -14.71
C ALA A 25 -4.73 -2.24 -13.80
N LEU A 26 -5.02 -2.30 -12.49
CA LEU A 26 -4.46 -1.36 -11.52
C LEU A 26 -2.96 -1.50 -11.38
N ASP A 27 -2.44 -2.72 -11.32
CA ASP A 27 -1.01 -2.98 -11.24
C ASP A 27 -0.28 -2.43 -12.47
N CYS A 28 -0.79 -2.69 -13.67
CA CYS A 28 -0.20 -2.19 -14.90
C CYS A 28 -0.20 -0.66 -14.94
N TYR A 29 -1.27 -0.04 -14.50
CA TYR A 29 -1.40 1.42 -14.55
C TYR A 29 -0.55 2.12 -13.48
N TYR A 30 -0.64 1.68 -12.22
CA TYR A 30 0.01 2.37 -11.10
C TYR A 30 1.43 1.91 -10.83
N ASN A 31 1.73 0.62 -10.97
CA ASN A 31 3.05 0.09 -10.63
C ASN A 31 3.97 -0.03 -11.85
N GLN A 32 3.44 -0.41 -13.01
CA GLN A 32 4.22 -0.58 -14.23
C GLN A 32 4.21 0.65 -15.13
N ASP A 33 3.45 1.67 -14.76
CA ASP A 33 3.36 2.94 -15.47
C ASP A 33 2.98 2.82 -16.95
N LEU A 34 2.12 1.85 -17.27
CA LEU A 34 1.63 1.66 -18.63
C LEU A 34 0.50 2.64 -18.96
N SER A 35 0.41 3.03 -20.23
CA SER A 35 -0.72 3.83 -20.72
C SER A 35 -1.98 2.98 -20.85
N LEU A 36 -3.14 3.64 -20.91
CA LEU A 36 -4.41 2.96 -21.13
C LEU A 36 -4.40 2.13 -22.41
N GLY A 37 -3.78 2.66 -23.48
CA GLY A 37 -3.65 1.95 -24.74
C GLY A 37 -2.79 0.70 -24.66
N GLU A 38 -1.68 0.79 -23.93
CA GLU A 38 -0.80 -0.37 -23.72
C GLU A 38 -1.49 -1.46 -22.90
N ILE A 39 -2.22 -1.08 -21.86
CA ILE A 39 -2.99 -2.03 -21.04
C ILE A 39 -4.09 -2.67 -21.88
N ALA A 40 -4.81 -1.86 -22.67
CA ALA A 40 -5.88 -2.35 -23.55
C ALA A 40 -5.34 -3.40 -24.53
N ASP A 41 -4.19 -3.14 -25.15
CA ASP A 41 -3.56 -4.07 -26.06
C ASP A 41 -3.15 -5.38 -25.35
N ASP A 42 -2.54 -5.27 -24.17
CA ASP A 42 -2.10 -6.43 -23.41
C ASP A 42 -3.27 -7.29 -22.91
N MET A 43 -4.37 -6.67 -22.52
CA MET A 43 -5.55 -7.37 -22.03
C MET A 43 -6.51 -7.80 -23.14
N GLY A 44 -6.31 -7.34 -24.36
CA GLY A 44 -7.19 -7.65 -25.49
C GLY A 44 -8.57 -7.03 -25.36
N ILE A 45 -8.67 -5.83 -24.78
CA ILE A 45 -9.92 -5.11 -24.57
C ILE A 45 -9.79 -3.65 -25.04
N SER A 46 -10.88 -2.91 -25.00
CA SER A 46 -10.87 -1.49 -25.33
C SER A 46 -10.26 -0.64 -24.21
N ARG A 47 -9.83 0.58 -24.53
CA ARG A 47 -9.39 1.56 -23.53
C ARG A 47 -10.51 1.87 -22.54
N GLN A 48 -11.76 1.94 -23.01
CA GLN A 48 -12.93 2.12 -22.15
C GLN A 48 -13.09 0.95 -21.17
N GLY A 49 -12.81 -0.28 -21.61
CA GLY A 49 -12.81 -1.45 -20.76
C GLY A 49 -11.76 -1.37 -19.67
N VAL A 50 -10.54 -0.91 -19.99
CA VAL A 50 -9.49 -0.66 -19.00
C VAL A 50 -9.96 0.38 -17.99
N MET A 51 -10.50 1.50 -18.46
CA MET A 51 -11.03 2.54 -17.56
C MET A 51 -12.09 2.01 -16.61
N ALA A 52 -12.97 1.14 -17.10
CA ALA A 52 -14.00 0.52 -16.26
C ALA A 52 -13.37 -0.34 -15.15
N PHE A 53 -12.36 -1.16 -15.48
CA PHE A 53 -11.65 -1.94 -14.47
C PHE A 53 -10.93 -1.06 -13.44
N LEU A 54 -10.28 0.01 -13.90
CA LEU A 54 -9.59 0.94 -13.01
C LEU A 54 -10.57 1.61 -12.05
N LYS A 55 -11.68 2.14 -12.56
CA LYS A 55 -12.68 2.83 -11.72
C LYS A 55 -13.33 1.90 -10.71
N GLN A 56 -13.71 0.70 -11.14
CA GLN A 56 -14.32 -0.28 -10.25
C GLN A 56 -13.32 -0.75 -9.18
N GLY A 57 -12.08 -1.03 -9.59
CA GLY A 57 -11.05 -1.45 -8.67
C GLY A 57 -10.73 -0.38 -7.64
N GLU A 58 -10.59 0.88 -8.06
CA GLU A 58 -10.37 2.02 -7.17
C GLU A 58 -11.50 2.16 -6.16
N LYS A 59 -12.73 2.04 -6.62
CA LYS A 59 -13.91 2.10 -5.75
C LYS A 59 -13.90 1.00 -4.69
N HIS A 60 -13.54 -0.23 -5.10
CA HIS A 60 -13.44 -1.34 -4.16
C HIS A 60 -12.32 -1.14 -3.16
N LEU A 61 -11.15 -0.65 -3.58
CA LEU A 61 -10.03 -0.36 -2.69
C LEU A 61 -10.43 0.64 -1.60
N HIS A 62 -11.07 1.73 -1.98
CA HIS A 62 -11.56 2.73 -1.01
C HIS A 62 -12.61 2.13 -0.06
N SER A 63 -13.50 1.30 -0.58
CA SER A 63 -14.51 0.62 0.23
C SER A 63 -13.88 -0.32 1.26
N PHE A 64 -12.83 -1.07 0.87
CA PHE A 64 -12.12 -1.94 1.80
C PHE A 64 -11.46 -1.14 2.92
N GLU A 65 -10.80 -0.04 2.59
CA GLU A 65 -10.16 0.81 3.60
C GLU A 65 -11.19 1.45 4.53
N GLU A 66 -12.31 1.90 3.98
CA GLU A 66 -13.40 2.46 4.79
C GLU A 66 -13.91 1.46 5.82
N LYS A 67 -14.01 0.18 5.44
CA LYS A 67 -14.52 -0.88 6.32
C LYS A 67 -13.47 -1.46 7.25
N LEU A 68 -12.24 -1.63 6.77
CA LEU A 68 -11.20 -2.37 7.48
C LEU A 68 -10.18 -1.47 8.17
N GLY A 69 -9.85 -0.31 7.58
CA GLY A 69 -8.93 0.66 8.16
C GLY A 69 -7.51 0.17 8.37
N LEU A 70 -7.05 -0.82 7.58
CA LEU A 70 -5.72 -1.40 7.75
C LEU A 70 -4.60 -0.43 7.43
N VAL A 71 -4.74 0.40 6.40
CA VAL A 71 -3.73 1.40 6.02
C VAL A 71 -3.59 2.44 7.11
N ALA A 72 -4.70 2.97 7.60
CA ALA A 72 -4.69 3.97 8.67
C ALA A 72 -4.07 3.41 9.95
N ARG A 73 -4.41 2.15 10.30
CA ARG A 73 -3.86 1.47 11.46
C ARG A 73 -2.36 1.24 11.31
N PHE A 74 -1.92 0.80 10.13
CA PHE A 74 -0.52 0.59 9.80
C PHE A 74 0.30 1.89 9.98
N HIS A 75 -0.18 3.01 9.43
CA HIS A 75 0.50 4.29 9.57
C HIS A 75 0.60 4.74 11.02
N LYS A 76 -0.46 4.54 11.80
CA LYS A 76 -0.47 4.91 13.22
C LYS A 76 0.54 4.08 14.02
N ILE A 77 0.60 2.77 13.76
CA ILE A 77 1.56 1.87 14.42
C ILE A 77 2.98 2.26 14.04
N ASN A 78 3.28 2.47 12.75
CA ASN A 78 4.60 2.87 12.29
C ASN A 78 5.04 4.20 12.89
N SER A 79 4.15 5.19 12.94
CA SER A 79 4.45 6.48 13.56
C SER A 79 4.83 6.32 15.04
N GLY A 80 4.10 5.49 15.77
CA GLY A 80 4.43 5.18 17.17
C GLY A 80 5.78 4.49 17.32
N LEU A 81 6.10 3.55 16.44
CA LEU A 81 7.39 2.87 16.43
C LEU A 81 8.54 3.82 16.14
N GLU A 82 8.38 4.74 15.19
CA GLU A 82 9.37 5.77 14.88
C GLU A 82 9.61 6.69 16.06
N ASP A 83 8.54 7.13 16.74
CA ASP A 83 8.65 7.96 17.92
C ASP A 83 9.43 7.24 19.03
N MET A 84 9.15 5.96 19.24
CA MET A 84 9.88 5.14 20.21
C MET A 84 11.36 5.01 19.84
N GLN A 85 11.69 4.81 18.57
CA GLN A 85 13.07 4.74 18.11
C GLN A 85 13.80 6.04 18.40
N ASN A 86 13.19 7.19 18.14
CA ASN A 86 13.79 8.49 18.40
C ASN A 86 14.07 8.70 19.88
N ILE A 87 13.17 8.29 20.75
CA ILE A 87 13.37 8.36 22.21
C ILE A 87 14.51 7.44 22.65
N ILE A 88 14.55 6.22 22.14
CA ILE A 88 15.55 5.22 22.47
C ILE A 88 16.95 5.66 22.05
N HIS A 89 17.10 6.30 20.89
CA HIS A 89 18.39 6.82 20.43
C HIS A 89 18.99 7.86 21.38
N GLY A 90 18.17 8.53 22.18
CA GLY A 90 18.62 9.47 23.21
C GLY A 90 19.04 8.82 24.53
N LEU A 91 18.89 7.51 24.68
CA LEU A 91 19.24 6.82 25.92
C LEU A 91 20.76 6.58 26.02
N ASN A 92 21.27 6.67 27.26
CA ASN A 92 22.71 6.49 27.53
C ASN A 92 23.07 5.02 27.83
N ASP A 93 22.09 4.20 28.22
CA ASP A 93 22.30 2.77 28.54
C ASP A 93 22.37 1.97 27.21
N THR A 94 23.57 1.60 26.81
CA THR A 94 23.82 0.93 25.54
C THR A 94 23.15 -0.45 25.45
N ASP A 95 23.16 -1.22 26.54
CA ASP A 95 22.58 -2.56 26.54
C ASP A 95 21.05 -2.50 26.42
N LYS A 96 20.39 -1.63 27.19
CA LYS A 96 18.95 -1.41 27.11
C LYS A 96 18.54 -0.84 25.76
N LYS A 97 19.33 0.10 25.25
CA LYS A 97 19.09 0.70 23.93
C LYS A 97 19.10 -0.36 22.84
N ALA A 98 20.12 -1.21 22.78
CA ALA A 98 20.24 -2.27 21.79
C ALA A 98 19.07 -3.25 21.87
N LYS A 99 18.67 -3.64 23.09
CA LYS A 99 17.56 -4.56 23.31
C LYS A 99 16.22 -3.97 22.90
N LEU A 100 15.97 -2.69 23.19
CA LEU A 100 14.76 -2.00 22.79
C LEU A 100 14.65 -1.84 21.27
N LEU A 101 15.77 -1.49 20.60
CA LEU A 101 15.79 -1.40 19.14
C LEU A 101 15.52 -2.75 18.47
N GLU A 102 16.06 -3.83 19.03
CA GLU A 102 15.79 -5.19 18.57
C GLU A 102 14.32 -5.53 18.64
N LEU A 103 13.65 -5.19 19.77
CA LEU A 103 12.22 -5.41 19.96
C LEU A 103 11.38 -4.61 18.95
N ILE A 104 11.74 -3.35 18.70
CA ILE A 104 11.05 -2.51 17.73
C ILE A 104 11.17 -3.10 16.33
N ASN A 105 12.36 -3.55 15.94
CA ASN A 105 12.56 -4.19 14.64
C ASN A 105 11.73 -5.46 14.51
N SER A 106 11.63 -6.26 15.56
CA SER A 106 10.78 -7.45 15.58
C SER A 106 9.31 -7.11 15.36
N ILE A 107 8.79 -6.08 16.01
CA ILE A 107 7.42 -5.62 15.82
C ILE A 107 7.22 -5.10 14.41
N SER A 108 8.14 -4.28 13.91
CA SER A 108 8.08 -3.68 12.57
C SER A 108 8.04 -4.75 11.48
N ASN A 109 8.80 -5.83 11.64
CA ASN A 109 8.85 -6.92 10.66
C ASN A 109 7.57 -7.78 10.65
N ASN A 110 6.71 -7.64 11.63
CA ASN A 110 5.44 -8.39 11.73
C ASN A 110 4.21 -7.56 11.32
N ILE A 111 4.42 -6.36 10.86
CA ILE A 111 3.34 -5.50 10.37
C ILE A 111 3.16 -5.61 8.83
#